data_a4dda506b60c284321a98e15eaea41fc
#
_entry.id   a4dda506b60c284321a98e15eaea41fc
#
_cell.length_a   1.000
_cell.length_b   1.000
_cell.length_c   1.000
_cell.angle_alpha   90.00
_cell.angle_beta   90.00
_cell.angle_gamma   90.00
#
_symmetry.space_group_name_H-M   'P 1'
#
loop_
_entity.id
_entity.type
_entity.pdbx_description
1 polymer ?
#
loop_
_entity_poly.entity_id
_entity_poly.type
_entity_poly.pdbx_seq_one_letter_code
_entity_poly.pdbx_strand_id
1 'polypeptide(L)'
;MSNSEFGTIYPSLGRYFENQTQLAHAGCMSRSRLADILDGKKQFTRAERKAISANIIAKELCKQTINEKELSDAVRAYKGEFDEIYKKKGGNE
;
A
#
# COMPACT_ATOMS: atom_id res chain seq x y z
N MET A 1 -4.80 -4.52 -13.80
CA MET A 1 -5.44 -4.96 -12.55
C MET A 1 -6.72 -4.19 -12.31
N SER A 2 -7.83 -4.88 -12.05
CA SER A 2 -9.09 -4.23 -11.72
C SER A 2 -9.15 -3.83 -10.24
N ASN A 3 -10.03 -2.88 -9.90
CA ASN A 3 -10.18 -2.46 -8.50
C ASN A 3 -10.66 -3.60 -7.60
N SER A 4 -11.46 -4.53 -8.12
CA SER A 4 -11.94 -5.67 -7.35
C SER A 4 -10.83 -6.67 -7.03
N GLU A 5 -9.79 -6.74 -7.87
CA GLU A 5 -8.65 -7.62 -7.65
C GLU A 5 -7.65 -7.03 -6.67
N PHE A 6 -7.62 -5.71 -6.56
CA PHE A 6 -6.65 -5.01 -5.71
C PHE A 6 -6.71 -5.49 -4.26
N GLY A 7 -7.90 -5.50 -3.67
CA GLY A 7 -8.07 -5.93 -2.28
C GLY A 7 -7.81 -7.41 -2.06
N THR A 8 -7.94 -8.23 -3.10
CA THR A 8 -7.67 -9.67 -3.04
C THR A 8 -6.17 -9.93 -3.08
N ILE A 9 -5.44 -9.22 -3.93
CA ILE A 9 -4.00 -9.40 -4.11
C ILE A 9 -3.22 -8.74 -2.97
N TYR A 10 -3.68 -7.58 -2.51
CA TYR A 10 -3.03 -6.81 -1.45
C TYR A 10 -4.01 -6.58 -0.30
N PRO A 11 -4.30 -7.62 0.51
CA PRO A 11 -5.34 -7.50 1.54
C PRO A 11 -5.06 -6.44 2.61
N SER A 12 -3.82 -6.21 2.98
CA SER A 12 -3.49 -5.16 3.95
C SER A 12 -3.73 -3.77 3.38
N LEU A 13 -3.29 -3.52 2.15
CA LEU A 13 -3.53 -2.25 1.50
C LEU A 13 -5.02 -2.07 1.19
N GLY A 14 -5.69 -3.12 0.75
CA GLY A 14 -7.13 -3.10 0.48
C GLY A 14 -7.99 -2.86 1.72
N ARG A 15 -7.45 -3.14 2.89
CA ARG A 15 -8.12 -2.87 4.16
C ARG A 15 -8.25 -1.37 4.44
N TYR A 16 -7.26 -0.59 4.01
CA TYR A 16 -7.22 0.87 4.25
C TYR A 16 -7.68 1.69 3.05
N PHE A 17 -7.60 1.13 1.86
CA PHE A 17 -7.92 1.84 0.61
C PHE A 17 -8.88 0.97 -0.20
N GLU A 18 -10.07 1.50 -0.46
CA GLU A 18 -11.10 0.74 -1.18
C GLU A 18 -10.69 0.36 -2.59
N ASN A 19 -9.88 1.18 -3.24
CA ASN A 19 -9.49 0.97 -4.62
C ASN A 19 -8.14 1.63 -4.91
N GLN A 20 -7.66 1.42 -6.13
CA GLN A 20 -6.38 1.97 -6.56
C GLN A 20 -6.36 3.50 -6.54
N THR A 21 -7.48 4.14 -6.82
CA THR A 21 -7.56 5.59 -6.82
C THR A 21 -7.26 6.16 -5.42
N GLN A 22 -7.82 5.55 -4.38
CA GLN A 22 -7.55 5.98 -3.00
C GLN A 22 -6.09 5.78 -2.63
N LEU A 23 -5.51 4.65 -3.02
CA LEU A 23 -4.09 4.39 -2.75
C LEU A 23 -3.20 5.40 -3.48
N ALA A 24 -3.51 5.71 -4.73
CA ALA A 24 -2.75 6.69 -5.49
C ALA A 24 -2.81 8.07 -4.82
N HIS A 25 -3.97 8.49 -4.35
CA HIS A 25 -4.12 9.75 -3.62
C HIS A 25 -3.28 9.76 -2.34
N ALA A 26 -3.27 8.65 -1.61
CA ALA A 26 -2.46 8.55 -0.38
C ALA A 26 -0.98 8.70 -0.67
N GLY A 27 -0.51 8.19 -1.80
CA GLY A 27 0.87 8.32 -2.23
C GLY A 27 1.19 9.58 -3.01
N CYS A 28 0.21 10.46 -3.19
CA CYS A 28 0.35 11.70 -3.97
C CYS A 28 0.81 11.43 -5.40
N MET A 29 0.25 10.41 -6.01
CA MET A 29 0.61 10.01 -7.37
C MET A 29 -0.62 9.87 -8.26
N SER A 30 -0.40 9.82 -9.58
CA SER A 30 -1.47 9.55 -10.52
C SER A 30 -1.87 8.08 -10.49
N ARG A 31 -3.09 7.81 -10.91
CA ARG A 31 -3.57 6.44 -11.02
C ARG A 31 -2.76 5.64 -12.04
N SER A 32 -2.36 6.28 -13.14
CA SER A 32 -1.53 5.65 -14.18
C SER A 32 -0.19 5.21 -13.62
N ARG A 33 0.44 6.05 -12.80
CA ARG A 33 1.69 5.70 -12.16
C ARG A 33 1.53 4.50 -11.22
N LEU A 34 0.46 4.52 -10.41
CA LEU A 34 0.19 3.40 -9.51
C LEU A 34 -0.03 2.11 -10.28
N ALA A 35 -0.77 2.15 -11.39
CA ALA A 35 -0.99 0.97 -12.22
C ALA A 35 0.35 0.39 -12.72
N ASP A 36 1.27 1.26 -13.16
CA ASP A 36 2.59 0.83 -13.60
C ASP A 36 3.39 0.19 -12.45
N ILE A 37 3.28 0.74 -11.26
CA ILE A 37 3.95 0.17 -10.07
C ILE A 37 3.40 -1.21 -9.75
N LEU A 38 2.09 -1.37 -9.76
CA LEU A 38 1.46 -2.65 -9.45
C LEU A 38 1.72 -3.70 -10.53
N ASP A 39 1.95 -3.27 -11.76
CA ASP A 39 2.31 -4.16 -12.87
C ASP A 39 3.80 -4.50 -12.90
N GLY A 40 4.59 -3.92 -12.02
CA GLY A 40 6.02 -4.17 -11.95
C GLY A 40 6.87 -3.33 -12.90
N LYS A 41 6.28 -2.34 -13.55
CA LYS A 41 7.01 -1.47 -14.49
C LYS A 41 7.78 -0.35 -13.81
N LYS A 42 7.31 0.08 -12.64
CA LYS A 42 7.93 1.15 -11.86
C LYS A 42 7.94 0.73 -10.39
N GLN A 43 8.67 1.48 -9.58
CA GLN A 43 8.72 1.24 -8.14
C GLN A 43 8.21 2.46 -7.39
N PHE A 44 7.68 2.24 -6.19
CA PHE A 44 7.36 3.34 -5.29
C PHE A 44 8.64 4.10 -4.95
N THR A 45 8.56 5.42 -4.95
CA THR A 45 9.64 6.23 -4.38
C THR A 45 9.56 6.14 -2.86
N ARG A 46 10.65 6.53 -2.21
CA ARG A 46 10.68 6.59 -0.75
C ARG A 46 9.62 7.53 -0.20
N ALA A 47 9.42 8.68 -0.86
CA ALA A 47 8.41 9.65 -0.47
C ALA A 47 6.99 9.10 -0.59
N GLU A 48 6.73 8.36 -1.65
CA GLU A 48 5.43 7.73 -1.86
C GLU A 48 5.12 6.69 -0.79
N ARG A 49 6.07 5.82 -0.49
CA ARG A 49 5.91 4.82 0.58
C ARG A 49 5.69 5.48 1.93
N LYS A 50 6.43 6.55 2.20
CA LYS A 50 6.30 7.28 3.46
C LYS A 50 4.92 7.92 3.58
N ALA A 51 4.40 8.50 2.50
CA ALA A 51 3.07 9.11 2.49
C ALA A 51 1.97 8.07 2.73
N ILE A 52 2.06 6.93 2.07
CA ILE A 52 1.11 5.84 2.26
C ILE A 52 1.18 5.30 3.68
N SER A 53 2.39 5.10 4.22
CA SER A 53 2.58 4.64 5.59
C SER A 53 1.96 5.61 6.60
N ALA A 54 2.18 6.90 6.42
CA ALA A 54 1.61 7.92 7.30
C ALA A 54 0.07 7.87 7.28
N ASN A 55 -0.51 7.64 6.12
CA ASN A 55 -1.95 7.54 5.96
C ASN A 55 -2.50 6.32 6.72
N ILE A 56 -1.85 5.17 6.58
CA ILE A 56 -2.24 3.94 7.28
C ILE A 56 -2.14 4.12 8.79
N ILE A 57 -1.03 4.66 9.26
CA ILE A 57 -0.81 4.89 10.69
C ILE A 57 -1.86 5.85 11.25
N ALA A 58 -2.17 6.91 10.52
CA ALA A 58 -3.21 7.85 10.94
C ALA A 58 -4.56 7.16 11.07
N LYS A 59 -4.91 6.28 10.15
CA LYS A 59 -6.16 5.52 10.20
C LYS A 59 -6.20 4.59 11.41
N GLU A 60 -5.09 3.94 11.73
CA GLU A 60 -5.01 3.08 12.92
C GLU A 60 -5.13 3.89 14.21
N LEU A 61 -4.49 5.05 14.27
CA LEU A 61 -4.54 5.92 15.46
C LEU A 61 -5.92 6.53 15.68
N CYS A 62 -6.76 6.58 14.65
CA CYS A 62 -8.14 7.08 14.80
C CYS A 62 -9.08 6.05 15.42
N LYS A 63 -8.66 4.82 15.60
CA LYS A 63 -9.47 3.81 16.27
C LYS A 63 -9.54 4.09 17.77
N GLN A 64 -10.69 3.84 18.38
CA GLN A 64 -10.89 4.11 19.80
C GLN A 64 -10.06 3.19 20.70
N THR A 65 -9.84 1.96 20.24
CA THR A 65 -9.05 0.97 21.00
C THR A 65 -7.89 0.53 20.16
N ILE A 66 -6.76 1.22 20.32
CA ILE A 66 -5.54 0.84 19.62
C ILE A 66 -4.56 0.27 20.64
N ASN A 67 -3.85 -0.79 20.27
CA ASN A 67 -2.73 -1.28 21.06
C ASN A 67 -1.50 -1.41 20.18
N GLU A 68 -0.33 -1.42 20.82
CA GLU A 68 0.95 -1.46 20.11
C GLU A 68 1.11 -2.69 19.26
N LYS A 69 0.59 -3.83 19.72
CA LYS A 69 0.70 -5.08 18.97
C LYS A 69 -0.09 -5.01 17.67
N GLU A 70 -1.32 -4.50 17.71
CA GLU A 70 -2.14 -4.35 16.52
C GLU A 70 -1.51 -3.41 15.51
N LEU A 71 -0.99 -2.28 15.98
CA LEU A 71 -0.32 -1.33 15.12
C LEU A 71 0.94 -1.95 14.50
N SER A 72 1.73 -2.65 15.30
CA SER A 72 2.94 -3.31 14.85
C SER A 72 2.64 -4.37 13.79
N ASP A 73 1.59 -5.18 14.02
CA ASP A 73 1.17 -6.21 13.07
C ASP A 73 0.68 -5.59 11.75
N ALA A 74 -0.07 -4.48 11.82
CA ALA A 74 -0.54 -3.78 10.63
C ALA A 74 0.62 -3.22 9.81
N VAL A 75 1.60 -2.60 10.48
CA VAL A 75 2.80 -2.07 9.82
C VAL A 75 3.58 -3.19 9.14
N ARG A 76 3.76 -4.30 9.82
CA ARG A 76 4.46 -5.46 9.25
C ARG A 76 3.74 -6.00 8.02
N ALA A 77 2.43 -6.08 8.08
CA ALA A 77 1.62 -6.62 6.99
C ALA A 77 1.72 -5.74 5.73
N TYR A 78 1.54 -4.43 5.85
CA TYR A 78 1.59 -3.59 4.65
C TYR A 78 3.02 -3.45 4.10
N LYS A 79 4.02 -3.49 4.96
CA LYS A 79 5.41 -3.48 4.51
C LYS A 79 5.74 -4.74 3.72
N GLY A 80 5.20 -5.88 4.14
CA GLY A 80 5.34 -7.12 3.39
C GLY A 80 4.76 -7.01 1.99
N GLU A 81 3.61 -6.34 1.85
CA GLU A 81 3.01 -6.12 0.53
C GLU A 81 3.83 -5.17 -0.34
N PHE A 82 4.41 -4.13 0.24
CA PHE A 82 5.35 -3.27 -0.49
C PHE A 82 6.56 -4.07 -0.99
N ASP A 83 7.08 -4.97 -0.17
CA ASP A 83 8.20 -5.83 -0.56
C ASP A 83 7.82 -6.76 -1.71
N GLU A 84 6.62 -7.31 -1.70
CA GLU A 84 6.13 -8.13 -2.81
C GLU A 84 6.02 -7.33 -4.10
N ILE A 85 5.51 -6.11 -4.03
CA ILE A 85 5.43 -5.22 -5.19
C ILE A 85 6.83 -4.91 -5.71
N TYR A 86 7.77 -4.67 -4.81
CA TYR A 86 9.16 -4.41 -5.16
C TYR A 86 9.79 -5.61 -5.85
N LYS A 87 9.60 -6.80 -5.31
CA LYS A 87 10.13 -8.04 -5.89
C LYS A 87 9.60 -8.32 -7.28
N LYS A 88 8.37 -7.91 -7.56
CA LYS A 88 7.74 -8.09 -8.86
C LYS A 88 8.59 -7.49 -9.97
N LYS A 89 9.21 -6.34 -9.71
CA LYS A 89 10.11 -5.69 -10.64
C LYS A 89 11.53 -6.23 -10.53
N GLY A 90 12.05 -6.33 -9.32
CA GLY A 90 13.42 -6.80 -9.08
C GLY A 90 13.66 -8.24 -9.49
N GLY A 91 12.65 -9.09 -9.31
CA GLY A 91 12.74 -10.50 -9.64
C GLY A 91 12.86 -10.80 -11.14
N ASN A 92 12.66 -9.82 -11.97
CA ASN A 92 12.72 -9.96 -13.43
C ASN A 92 14.08 -9.59 -14.02
N GLU A 93 15.03 -9.27 -13.21
CA GLU A 93 16.36 -8.89 -13.65
C GLU A 93 17.35 -10.05 -13.75
#